data_c59eea084fb76e2bbcaea134d12b7352
#
_entry.id   c59eea084fb76e2bbcaea134d12b7352
#
_cell.length_a   1.000
_cell.length_b   1.000
_cell.length_c   1.000
_cell.angle_alpha   90.00
_cell.angle_beta   90.00
_cell.angle_gamma   90.00
#
_symmetry.space_group_name_H-M   'P 1'
#
loop_
_entity.id
_entity.type
_entity.pdbx_description
1 polymer ?
#
loop_
_entity_poly.entity_id
_entity_poly.type
_entity_poly.pdbx_seq_one_letter_code
_entity_poly.pdbx_strand_id
1 'polypeptide(L)'
;FRSASLDAAVGLLKEEMRRLGSLVLAAADRTSVPAGAALAVDRDLFAEAVTRAIAECPEITVVREELRDIPEGLCLIATGPLTSPALSYALQELLGQKYLYFYDAIAPIVTADSIDRSVVFAASRYGKGGEDYLNCPMTRDEYYAFVDALLAAEKVPVRDFERCIYFEGCMPIEEMARRGRDTLAFGPMRPVGLIDPRTGERPYAVVQLRQDNAAATLYNMVGFQTKMTYPEQRRVFRMIPGLEKAEFVRLGSLHRNTFINSPRVLEPTLSLRRRPRTFIAGQLIGVEGYVESAATGLLAGLNIARMLAGEPCVVPPPTTALGALLAYVTDPRRKDFQPMNANYGLFPPLPGRERGREKRERLARRALHDLDEWMARHRLAPATDTSPIVAVASN
;
A
#
# COMPACT_ATOMS: atom_id res chain seq x y z
N PHE A 1 2.00 1.66 -5.82
CA PHE A 1 1.11 0.51 -5.64
C PHE A 1 1.83 -0.86 -5.58
N ARG A 2 3.14 -0.92 -5.28
CA ARG A 2 3.94 -2.15 -5.23
C ARG A 2 4.00 -2.90 -6.57
N SER A 3 4.43 -4.19 -6.57
CA SER A 3 4.61 -4.98 -7.77
C SER A 3 3.33 -5.12 -8.62
N ALA A 4 3.46 -4.99 -9.94
CA ALA A 4 2.40 -5.29 -10.92
C ALA A 4 2.47 -6.75 -11.41
N SER A 5 3.56 -7.48 -11.10
CA SER A 5 3.75 -8.87 -11.55
C SER A 5 2.85 -9.83 -10.80
N LEU A 6 2.32 -10.83 -11.50
CA LEU A 6 1.57 -11.95 -10.90
C LEU A 6 2.44 -12.84 -9.98
N ASP A 7 3.76 -12.70 -10.02
CA ASP A 7 4.67 -13.34 -9.05
C ASP A 7 4.46 -12.84 -7.61
N ALA A 8 3.79 -11.70 -7.43
CA ALA A 8 3.43 -11.13 -6.15
C ALA A 8 1.91 -11.12 -5.97
N ALA A 9 1.42 -11.51 -4.80
CA ALA A 9 -0.02 -11.55 -4.54
C ALA A 9 -0.72 -10.18 -4.67
N VAL A 10 0.00 -9.08 -4.40
CA VAL A 10 -0.53 -7.73 -4.64
C VAL A 10 -0.66 -7.39 -6.14
N GLY A 11 0.16 -7.99 -7.01
CA GLY A 11 0.02 -7.90 -8.47
C GLY A 11 -1.20 -8.69 -8.95
N LEU A 12 -1.39 -9.89 -8.40
CA LEU A 12 -2.59 -10.68 -8.63
C LEU A 12 -3.86 -9.95 -8.15
N LEU A 13 -3.86 -9.35 -6.95
CA LEU A 13 -4.98 -8.56 -6.44
C LEU A 13 -5.35 -7.40 -7.39
N LYS A 14 -4.37 -6.74 -7.99
CA LYS A 14 -4.64 -5.70 -9.00
C LYS A 14 -5.36 -6.26 -10.23
N GLU A 15 -4.92 -7.42 -10.71
CA GLU A 15 -5.58 -8.07 -11.84
C GLU A 15 -7.02 -8.50 -11.50
N GLU A 16 -7.26 -9.01 -10.30
CA GLU A 16 -8.60 -9.29 -9.80
C GLU A 16 -9.48 -8.03 -9.76
N MET A 17 -8.92 -6.92 -9.27
CA MET A 17 -9.63 -5.63 -9.24
C MET A 17 -9.92 -5.08 -10.64
N ARG A 18 -9.01 -5.27 -11.62
CA ARG A 18 -9.27 -4.87 -13.01
C ARG A 18 -10.48 -5.63 -13.58
N ARG A 19 -10.52 -6.95 -13.39
CA ARG A 19 -11.66 -7.78 -13.82
C ARG A 19 -12.98 -7.34 -13.19
N LEU A 20 -12.92 -6.86 -11.94
CA LEU A 20 -14.07 -6.32 -11.20
C LEU A 20 -14.40 -4.85 -11.53
N GLY A 21 -13.73 -4.22 -12.49
CA GLY A 21 -14.03 -2.86 -12.94
C GLY A 21 -13.58 -1.76 -11.98
N SER A 22 -12.45 -1.92 -11.30
CA SER A 22 -11.95 -0.94 -10.33
C SER A 22 -11.59 0.41 -10.95
N LEU A 23 -12.31 1.47 -10.59
CA LEU A 23 -11.97 2.86 -10.92
C LEU A 23 -10.55 3.22 -10.52
N VAL A 24 -10.12 2.79 -9.32
CA VAL A 24 -8.78 3.08 -8.78
C VAL A 24 -7.70 2.48 -9.68
N LEU A 25 -7.86 1.24 -10.15
CA LEU A 25 -6.90 0.61 -11.05
C LEU A 25 -6.95 1.21 -12.45
N ALA A 26 -8.13 1.52 -12.98
CA ALA A 26 -8.27 2.20 -14.28
C ALA A 26 -7.57 3.57 -14.27
N ALA A 27 -7.72 4.36 -13.21
CA ALA A 27 -7.00 5.61 -13.04
C ALA A 27 -5.49 5.40 -12.90
N ALA A 28 -5.06 4.41 -12.10
CA ALA A 28 -3.64 4.11 -11.88
C ALA A 28 -2.93 3.66 -13.17
N ASP A 29 -3.57 2.84 -13.98
CA ASP A 29 -2.99 2.35 -15.24
C ASP A 29 -2.81 3.49 -16.25
N ARG A 30 -3.75 4.45 -16.30
CA ARG A 30 -3.65 5.64 -17.20
C ARG A 30 -2.61 6.67 -16.76
N THR A 31 -2.31 6.74 -15.49
CA THR A 31 -1.39 7.73 -14.92
C THR A 31 -0.08 7.10 -14.43
N SER A 32 0.23 5.92 -14.97
CA SER A 32 1.42 5.17 -14.59
C SER A 32 2.70 5.89 -15.04
N VAL A 33 3.73 5.75 -14.20
CA VAL A 33 5.09 6.23 -14.49
C VAL A 33 6.08 5.07 -14.39
N PRO A 34 7.23 5.14 -15.08
CA PRO A 34 8.23 4.08 -15.04
C PRO A 34 8.69 3.74 -13.62
N ALA A 35 8.60 2.44 -13.25
CA ALA A 35 9.01 1.98 -11.93
C ALA A 35 9.37 0.46 -11.93
N GLY A 36 9.98 -0.04 -13.00
CA GLY A 36 10.35 -1.45 -13.15
C GLY A 36 9.14 -2.36 -13.06
N ALA A 37 9.18 -3.33 -12.15
CA ALA A 37 8.07 -4.26 -11.93
C ALA A 37 6.96 -3.72 -11.02
N ALA A 38 7.05 -2.48 -10.55
CA ALA A 38 6.04 -1.85 -9.71
C ALA A 38 5.06 -1.01 -10.54
N LEU A 39 3.82 -0.92 -10.11
CA LEU A 39 2.88 0.10 -10.58
C LEU A 39 3.10 1.37 -9.75
N ALA A 40 3.74 2.37 -10.34
CA ALA A 40 3.82 3.72 -9.79
C ALA A 40 2.97 4.66 -10.66
N VAL A 41 2.48 5.74 -10.08
CA VAL A 41 1.61 6.72 -10.75
C VAL A 41 2.14 8.12 -10.52
N ASP A 42 1.88 9.01 -11.47
CA ASP A 42 1.92 10.43 -11.21
C ASP A 42 0.80 10.75 -10.22
N ARG A 43 1.17 11.32 -9.09
CA ARG A 43 0.25 11.50 -7.97
C ARG A 43 -0.86 12.49 -8.26
N ASP A 44 -0.50 13.58 -8.93
CA ASP A 44 -1.42 14.68 -9.21
C ASP A 44 -2.40 14.27 -10.31
N LEU A 45 -1.91 13.67 -11.40
CA LEU A 45 -2.75 13.14 -12.48
C LEU A 45 -3.67 12.02 -11.99
N PHE A 46 -3.18 11.14 -11.10
CA PHE A 46 -4.01 10.09 -10.50
C PHE A 46 -5.13 10.67 -9.64
N ALA A 47 -4.80 11.64 -8.77
CA ALA A 47 -5.78 12.30 -7.91
C ALA A 47 -6.84 13.04 -8.74
N GLU A 48 -6.41 13.74 -9.80
CA GLU A 48 -7.30 14.43 -10.74
C GLU A 48 -8.23 13.43 -11.45
N ALA A 49 -7.71 12.33 -11.99
CA ALA A 49 -8.49 11.33 -12.70
C ALA A 49 -9.60 10.72 -11.82
N VAL A 50 -9.28 10.36 -10.58
CA VAL A 50 -10.28 9.83 -9.62
C VAL A 50 -11.30 10.91 -9.22
N THR A 51 -10.84 12.14 -8.92
CA THR A 51 -11.71 13.24 -8.53
C THR A 51 -12.70 13.60 -9.64
N ARG A 52 -12.21 13.65 -10.90
CA ARG A 52 -13.04 13.93 -12.06
C ARG A 52 -14.11 12.85 -12.27
N ALA A 53 -13.73 11.58 -12.22
CA ALA A 53 -14.67 10.47 -12.38
C ALA A 53 -15.80 10.50 -11.32
N ILE A 54 -15.50 10.91 -10.10
CA ILE A 54 -16.51 11.10 -9.05
C ILE A 54 -17.39 12.32 -9.32
N ALA A 55 -16.79 13.46 -9.71
CA ALA A 55 -17.50 14.71 -9.92
C ALA A 55 -18.43 14.68 -11.14
N GLU A 56 -18.09 13.90 -12.16
CA GLU A 56 -18.88 13.74 -13.39
C GLU A 56 -20.00 12.68 -13.28
N CYS A 57 -20.04 11.93 -12.18
CA CYS A 57 -21.11 10.98 -11.92
C CYS A 57 -22.33 11.69 -11.29
N PRO A 58 -23.47 11.83 -12.00
CA PRO A 58 -24.60 12.62 -11.53
C PRO A 58 -25.29 12.01 -10.32
N GLU A 59 -25.09 10.72 -10.07
CA GLU A 59 -25.64 9.99 -8.92
C GLU A 59 -24.82 10.19 -7.64
N ILE A 60 -23.65 10.85 -7.71
CA ILE A 60 -22.77 11.07 -6.56
C ILE A 60 -22.85 12.52 -6.08
N THR A 61 -23.26 12.73 -4.84
CA THR A 61 -23.17 14.01 -4.16
C THR A 61 -22.00 13.98 -3.17
N VAL A 62 -21.00 14.83 -3.39
CA VAL A 62 -19.85 14.95 -2.50
C VAL A 62 -20.13 16.00 -1.44
N VAL A 63 -20.23 15.57 -0.17
CA VAL A 63 -20.40 16.44 0.99
C VAL A 63 -19.08 16.51 1.75
N ARG A 64 -18.56 17.73 2.00
CA ARG A 64 -17.27 17.98 2.67
C ARG A 64 -17.50 18.51 4.09
N GLU A 65 -17.80 17.59 5.00
CA GLU A 65 -18.00 17.89 6.42
C GLU A 65 -17.44 16.76 7.29
N GLU A 66 -17.17 17.06 8.56
CA GLU A 66 -16.81 16.04 9.54
C GLU A 66 -18.07 15.27 9.94
N LEU A 67 -18.10 13.97 9.63
CA LEU A 67 -19.12 13.07 10.14
C LEU A 67 -18.74 12.64 11.57
N ARG A 68 -19.58 12.96 12.54
CA ARG A 68 -19.33 12.69 13.97
C ARG A 68 -20.04 11.45 14.48
N ASP A 69 -21.18 11.14 13.88
CA ASP A 69 -22.04 10.01 14.25
C ASP A 69 -22.19 9.06 13.07
N ILE A 70 -22.50 7.80 13.37
CA ILE A 70 -22.70 6.79 12.33
C ILE A 70 -24.13 6.88 11.82
N PRO A 71 -24.36 7.16 10.52
CA PRO A 71 -25.68 7.32 9.96
C PRO A 71 -26.55 6.06 10.18
N GLU A 72 -27.83 6.28 10.40
CA GLU A 72 -28.80 5.20 10.33
C GLU A 72 -29.02 4.73 8.87
N GLY A 73 -29.38 3.47 8.70
CA GLY A 73 -29.63 2.91 7.38
C GLY A 73 -28.42 2.23 6.77
N LEU A 74 -28.36 2.25 5.42
CA LEU A 74 -27.30 1.59 4.66
C LEU A 74 -26.11 2.55 4.52
N CYS A 75 -24.96 2.17 5.06
CA CYS A 75 -23.75 3.00 4.99
C CYS A 75 -22.48 2.17 4.85
N LEU A 76 -21.44 2.79 4.27
CA LEU A 76 -20.07 2.29 4.18
C LEU A 76 -19.12 3.28 4.88
N ILE A 77 -18.36 2.77 5.85
CA ILE A 77 -17.34 3.53 6.55
C ILE A 77 -15.98 3.12 5.98
N ALA A 78 -15.36 4.02 5.23
CA ALA A 78 -14.05 3.81 4.59
C ALA A 78 -13.11 5.00 4.83
N THR A 79 -13.15 5.55 6.05
CA THR A 79 -12.45 6.78 6.46
C THR A 79 -10.94 6.60 6.62
N GLY A 80 -10.47 5.36 6.57
CA GLY A 80 -9.05 5.04 6.63
C GLY A 80 -8.44 5.18 8.02
N PRO A 81 -7.10 5.21 8.10
CA PRO A 81 -6.37 5.11 9.37
C PRO A 81 -6.42 6.39 10.21
N LEU A 82 -6.73 7.53 9.59
CA LEU A 82 -6.78 8.86 10.23
C LEU A 82 -8.23 9.31 10.48
N THR A 83 -9.12 8.36 10.78
CA THR A 83 -10.51 8.64 11.19
C THR A 83 -10.55 9.68 12.31
N SER A 84 -11.44 10.66 12.20
CA SER A 84 -11.54 11.75 13.19
C SER A 84 -11.83 11.22 14.60
N PRO A 85 -11.42 11.93 15.64
CA PRO A 85 -11.68 11.51 17.03
C PRO A 85 -13.16 11.31 17.33
N ALA A 86 -14.04 12.17 16.80
CA ALA A 86 -15.48 12.08 17.04
C ALA A 86 -16.06 10.79 16.41
N LEU A 87 -15.80 10.55 15.13
CA LEU A 87 -16.26 9.33 14.46
C LEU A 87 -15.59 8.06 15.05
N SER A 88 -14.33 8.16 15.46
CA SER A 88 -13.65 7.10 16.18
C SER A 88 -14.38 6.73 17.46
N TYR A 89 -14.80 7.73 18.25
CA TYR A 89 -15.57 7.48 19.46
C TYR A 89 -16.92 6.81 19.15
N ALA A 90 -17.67 7.32 18.19
CA ALA A 90 -18.94 6.73 17.76
C ALA A 90 -18.78 5.27 17.30
N LEU A 91 -17.69 4.95 16.59
CA LEU A 91 -17.37 3.58 16.20
C LEU A 91 -17.04 2.70 17.42
N GLN A 92 -16.29 3.20 18.40
CA GLN A 92 -15.99 2.44 19.63
C GLN A 92 -17.26 2.07 20.38
N GLU A 93 -18.18 3.02 20.55
CA GLU A 93 -19.48 2.79 21.17
C GLU A 93 -20.29 1.73 20.42
N LEU A 94 -20.39 1.87 19.08
CA LEU A 94 -21.10 0.91 18.25
C LEU A 94 -20.52 -0.51 18.31
N LEU A 95 -19.19 -0.61 18.29
CA LEU A 95 -18.49 -1.90 18.26
C LEU A 95 -18.35 -2.53 19.66
N GLY A 96 -18.49 -1.76 20.71
CA GLY A 96 -18.26 -2.19 22.10
C GLY A 96 -16.81 -2.65 22.33
N GLN A 97 -15.86 -2.08 21.59
CA GLN A 97 -14.46 -2.50 21.60
C GLN A 97 -13.51 -1.31 21.60
N LYS A 98 -12.36 -1.46 22.27
CA LYS A 98 -11.25 -0.53 22.12
C LYS A 98 -10.60 -0.73 20.76
N TYR A 99 -10.18 0.36 20.11
CA TYR A 99 -9.38 0.32 18.88
C TYR A 99 -8.03 -0.33 19.12
N LEU A 100 -7.56 -1.00 18.07
CA LEU A 100 -6.16 -1.38 17.93
C LEU A 100 -5.44 -0.30 17.12
N TYR A 101 -4.16 -0.12 17.38
CA TYR A 101 -3.35 0.90 16.72
C TYR A 101 -2.05 0.29 16.22
N PHE A 102 -1.58 0.77 15.07
CA PHE A 102 -0.21 0.57 14.64
C PHE A 102 0.37 1.88 14.12
N TYR A 103 1.68 1.96 14.04
CA TYR A 103 2.36 3.13 13.52
C TYR A 103 2.87 2.87 12.11
N ASP A 104 2.60 3.83 11.22
CA ASP A 104 3.09 3.88 9.86
C ASP A 104 3.95 5.11 9.66
N ALA A 105 5.08 4.95 8.98
CA ALA A 105 5.98 6.04 8.68
C ALA A 105 6.04 6.29 7.16
N ILE A 106 6.14 7.58 6.79
CA ILE A 106 6.20 8.02 5.40
C ILE A 106 7.66 8.34 5.05
N ALA A 107 8.07 7.98 3.83
CA ALA A 107 9.38 8.28 3.28
C ALA A 107 9.46 9.70 2.70
N PRO A 108 10.66 10.34 2.73
CA PRO A 108 10.88 11.66 2.14
C PRO A 108 10.83 11.65 0.61
N ILE A 109 10.58 12.85 0.04
CA ILE A 109 10.66 13.15 -1.38
C ILE A 109 11.66 14.27 -1.58
N VAL A 110 12.55 14.11 -2.56
CA VAL A 110 13.56 15.09 -2.94
C VAL A 110 13.34 15.61 -4.36
N THR A 111 13.80 16.83 -4.66
CA THR A 111 13.78 17.39 -6.02
C THR A 111 14.88 16.76 -6.87
N ALA A 112 14.60 16.57 -8.17
CA ALA A 112 15.56 15.98 -9.11
C ALA A 112 16.84 16.83 -9.28
N ASP A 113 16.67 18.16 -9.26
CA ASP A 113 17.77 19.12 -9.47
C ASP A 113 18.77 19.15 -8.28
N SER A 114 18.34 18.69 -7.12
CA SER A 114 19.17 18.62 -5.92
C SER A 114 19.97 17.30 -5.81
N ILE A 115 19.79 16.37 -6.75
CA ILE A 115 20.49 15.09 -6.78
C ILE A 115 21.76 15.23 -7.63
N ASP A 116 22.92 14.90 -7.06
CA ASP A 116 24.18 14.90 -7.81
C ASP A 116 24.26 13.69 -8.77
N ARG A 117 23.97 13.96 -10.05
CA ARG A 117 24.00 12.96 -11.12
C ARG A 117 25.41 12.43 -11.45
N SER A 118 26.46 13.07 -10.98
CA SER A 118 27.84 12.56 -11.15
C SER A 118 28.14 11.40 -10.19
N VAL A 119 27.37 11.31 -9.09
CA VAL A 119 27.53 10.30 -8.04
C VAL A 119 26.52 9.16 -8.21
N VAL A 120 25.25 9.48 -8.51
CA VAL A 120 24.19 8.49 -8.65
C VAL A 120 24.16 7.91 -10.06
N PHE A 121 23.68 6.66 -10.19
CA PHE A 121 23.50 6.02 -11.50
C PHE A 121 22.08 5.49 -11.68
N ALA A 122 21.60 5.49 -12.92
CA ALA A 122 20.28 5.00 -13.28
C ALA A 122 20.33 3.50 -13.61
N ALA A 123 19.56 2.69 -12.92
CA ALA A 123 19.41 1.26 -13.19
C ALA A 123 18.24 0.65 -12.44
N SER A 124 17.69 -0.44 -12.97
CA SER A 124 16.76 -1.33 -12.28
C SER A 124 17.44 -2.63 -11.89
N ARG A 125 17.06 -3.20 -10.73
CA ARG A 125 17.67 -4.45 -10.23
C ARG A 125 17.46 -5.60 -11.21
N TYR A 126 18.51 -6.36 -11.44
CA TYR A 126 18.52 -7.53 -12.33
C TYR A 126 18.14 -7.22 -13.78
N GLY A 127 18.30 -5.95 -14.22
CA GLY A 127 17.87 -5.54 -15.57
C GLY A 127 16.37 -5.67 -15.83
N LYS A 128 15.54 -5.74 -14.78
CA LYS A 128 14.09 -5.80 -14.91
C LYS A 128 13.50 -4.41 -15.03
N GLY A 129 13.08 -4.03 -16.22
CA GLY A 129 12.71 -2.68 -16.61
C GLY A 129 13.89 -1.92 -17.19
N GLY A 130 13.71 -0.61 -17.40
CA GLY A 130 14.76 0.29 -17.89
C GLY A 130 15.63 0.85 -16.74
N GLU A 131 16.05 2.10 -16.91
CA GLU A 131 16.78 2.87 -15.90
C GLU A 131 15.83 3.59 -14.92
N ASP A 132 14.84 2.87 -14.40
CA ASP A 132 13.68 3.45 -13.71
C ASP A 132 13.98 3.96 -12.29
N TYR A 133 15.15 3.62 -11.75
CA TYR A 133 15.58 4.07 -10.43
C TYR A 133 16.92 4.78 -10.50
N LEU A 134 17.06 5.84 -9.71
CA LEU A 134 18.36 6.41 -9.40
C LEU A 134 18.93 5.69 -8.17
N ASN A 135 20.18 5.33 -8.24
CA ASN A 135 20.86 4.54 -7.23
C ASN A 135 22.02 5.35 -6.64
N CYS A 136 21.96 5.62 -5.34
CA CYS A 136 23.03 6.26 -4.57
C CYS A 136 23.90 5.14 -3.97
N PRO A 137 25.10 4.87 -4.53
CA PRO A 137 25.98 3.83 -4.04
C PRO A 137 26.69 4.28 -2.78
N MET A 138 26.93 3.36 -1.87
CA MET A 138 27.70 3.61 -0.64
C MET A 138 28.82 2.59 -0.51
N THR A 139 29.98 3.06 -0.09
CA THR A 139 31.06 2.23 0.44
C THR A 139 30.69 1.67 1.80
N ARG A 140 31.48 0.74 2.31
CA ARG A 140 31.27 0.15 3.64
C ARG A 140 31.37 1.22 4.75
N ASP A 141 32.35 2.11 4.67
CA ASP A 141 32.56 3.12 5.69
C ASP A 141 31.47 4.18 5.70
N GLU A 142 31.03 4.64 4.53
CA GLU A 142 29.87 5.54 4.38
C GLU A 142 28.59 4.92 4.94
N TYR A 143 28.37 3.64 4.66
CA TYR A 143 27.21 2.91 5.17
C TYR A 143 27.20 2.87 6.70
N TYR A 144 28.30 2.48 7.34
CA TYR A 144 28.34 2.41 8.79
C TYR A 144 28.28 3.78 9.45
N ALA A 145 28.91 4.81 8.88
CA ALA A 145 28.77 6.19 9.35
C ALA A 145 27.31 6.66 9.27
N PHE A 146 26.61 6.33 8.17
CA PHE A 146 25.19 6.61 8.02
C PHE A 146 24.35 5.87 9.05
N VAL A 147 24.56 4.57 9.25
CA VAL A 147 23.80 3.76 10.24
C VAL A 147 24.00 4.30 11.66
N ASP A 148 25.23 4.67 12.02
CA ASP A 148 25.51 5.23 13.35
C ASP A 148 24.81 6.58 13.54
N ALA A 149 24.85 7.46 12.53
CA ALA A 149 24.13 8.73 12.56
C ALA A 149 22.60 8.55 12.64
N LEU A 150 22.05 7.56 11.93
CA LEU A 150 20.65 7.21 11.94
C LEU A 150 20.18 6.72 13.33
N LEU A 151 20.98 5.87 13.97
CA LEU A 151 20.68 5.35 15.30
C LEU A 151 20.77 6.45 16.38
N ALA A 152 21.72 7.37 16.26
CA ALA A 152 21.92 8.49 17.18
C ALA A 152 20.92 9.63 16.99
N ALA A 153 20.26 9.71 15.83
CA ALA A 153 19.37 10.80 15.48
C ALA A 153 18.20 10.96 16.47
N GLU A 154 17.79 12.19 16.72
CA GLU A 154 16.61 12.52 17.53
C GLU A 154 15.33 12.07 16.80
N LYS A 155 14.42 11.44 17.54
CA LYS A 155 13.15 10.92 17.04
C LYS A 155 11.98 11.69 17.65
N VAL A 156 10.89 11.82 16.89
CA VAL A 156 9.65 12.36 17.39
C VAL A 156 9.16 11.45 18.54
N PRO A 157 8.91 12.01 19.74
CA PRO A 157 8.46 11.21 20.89
C PRO A 157 7.09 10.61 20.62
N VAL A 158 6.95 9.33 20.94
CA VAL A 158 5.67 8.63 20.98
C VAL A 158 5.17 8.71 22.44
N ARG A 159 3.87 8.86 22.66
CA ARG A 159 3.30 8.97 24.01
C ARG A 159 3.65 7.75 24.87
N ASP A 160 4.11 7.98 26.09
CA ASP A 160 4.79 7.03 26.99
C ASP A 160 4.05 5.73 27.35
N PHE A 161 2.75 5.64 27.08
CA PHE A 161 1.94 4.46 27.42
C PHE A 161 1.58 3.57 26.22
N GLU A 162 2.15 3.82 25.04
CA GLU A 162 1.85 3.08 23.82
C GLU A 162 3.07 2.25 23.41
N ARG A 163 2.94 0.92 23.42
CA ARG A 163 3.90 0.06 22.73
C ARG A 163 3.76 0.35 21.23
N CYS A 164 4.82 0.90 20.62
CA CYS A 164 4.86 1.11 19.18
C CYS A 164 4.86 -0.25 18.48
N ILE A 165 3.72 -0.63 17.93
CA ILE A 165 3.62 -1.77 17.02
C ILE A 165 3.74 -1.19 15.62
N TYR A 166 4.86 -1.49 14.93
CA TYR A 166 5.07 -1.11 13.53
C TYR A 166 4.63 -2.25 12.62
N PHE A 167 3.99 -1.88 11.52
CA PHE A 167 3.79 -2.81 10.42
C PHE A 167 5.12 -3.02 9.67
N GLU A 168 5.50 -4.27 9.40
CA GLU A 168 6.80 -4.61 8.79
C GLU A 168 7.07 -3.86 7.48
N GLY A 169 6.05 -3.66 6.64
CA GLY A 169 6.18 -2.97 5.35
C GLY A 169 6.37 -1.47 5.44
N CYS A 170 6.09 -0.84 6.60
CA CYS A 170 6.15 0.61 6.84
C CYS A 170 7.00 0.95 8.06
N MET A 171 7.82 0.01 8.51
CA MET A 171 8.69 0.19 9.65
C MET A 171 9.70 1.33 9.41
N PRO A 172 9.89 2.25 10.37
CA PRO A 172 10.90 3.29 10.28
C PRO A 172 12.30 2.68 10.06
N ILE A 173 13.09 3.31 9.19
CA ILE A 173 14.42 2.82 8.82
C ILE A 173 15.36 2.72 10.04
N GLU A 174 15.25 3.63 11.00
CA GLU A 174 16.00 3.60 12.25
C GLU A 174 15.59 2.43 13.15
N GLU A 175 14.36 1.96 13.09
CA GLU A 175 13.94 0.76 13.81
C GLU A 175 14.45 -0.52 13.13
N MET A 176 14.52 -0.54 11.80
CA MET A 176 15.19 -1.61 11.07
C MET A 176 16.68 -1.68 11.42
N ALA A 177 17.36 -0.53 11.47
CA ALA A 177 18.77 -0.44 11.84
C ALA A 177 19.06 -0.95 13.26
N ARG A 178 18.15 -0.76 14.21
CA ARG A 178 18.27 -1.28 15.59
C ARG A 178 18.27 -2.80 15.68
N ARG A 179 17.67 -3.49 14.71
CA ARG A 179 17.67 -4.97 14.65
C ARG A 179 19.04 -5.55 14.33
N GLY A 180 19.97 -4.73 13.83
CA GLY A 180 21.35 -5.08 13.53
C GLY A 180 21.95 -4.09 12.53
N ARG A 181 23.25 -3.77 12.69
CA ARG A 181 23.95 -2.77 11.88
C ARG A 181 23.90 -3.08 10.36
N ASP A 182 23.86 -4.36 10.00
CA ASP A 182 23.83 -4.80 8.61
C ASP A 182 22.40 -4.99 8.05
N THR A 183 21.37 -4.88 8.89
CA THR A 183 19.98 -5.14 8.49
C THR A 183 19.57 -4.35 7.25
N LEU A 184 19.96 -3.09 7.14
CA LEU A 184 19.60 -2.24 6.01
C LEU A 184 20.25 -2.69 4.70
N ALA A 185 21.48 -3.21 4.74
CA ALA A 185 22.19 -3.73 3.56
C ALA A 185 21.59 -5.05 3.04
N PHE A 186 20.83 -5.76 3.85
CA PHE A 186 20.03 -6.93 3.44
C PHE A 186 18.56 -6.59 3.17
N GLY A 187 18.12 -5.40 3.55
CA GLY A 187 16.77 -4.87 3.43
C GLY A 187 16.63 -3.78 2.35
N PRO A 188 16.22 -2.55 2.73
CA PRO A 188 15.94 -1.46 1.78
C PRO A 188 17.19 -0.97 1.02
N MET A 189 18.37 -1.08 1.61
CA MET A 189 19.64 -0.64 1.00
C MET A 189 20.41 -1.79 0.34
N ARG A 190 19.78 -2.92 0.06
CA ARG A 190 20.44 -4.09 -0.52
C ARG A 190 21.05 -3.78 -1.89
N PRO A 191 22.34 -4.09 -2.14
CA PRO A 191 23.01 -3.77 -3.41
C PRO A 191 22.83 -4.85 -4.49
N VAL A 192 22.24 -6.00 -4.14
CA VAL A 192 22.18 -7.18 -5.03
C VAL A 192 21.39 -6.87 -6.32
N GLY A 193 21.96 -7.22 -7.46
CA GLY A 193 21.39 -6.97 -8.78
C GLY A 193 21.71 -5.60 -9.36
N LEU A 194 22.61 -4.83 -8.73
CA LEU A 194 23.10 -3.53 -9.18
C LEU A 194 24.63 -3.56 -9.31
N ILE A 195 25.15 -2.95 -10.36
CA ILE A 195 26.57 -2.67 -10.60
C ILE A 195 26.72 -1.18 -10.81
N ASP A 196 27.63 -0.55 -10.14
CA ASP A 196 27.97 0.86 -10.37
C ASP A 196 28.76 0.97 -11.68
N PRO A 197 28.25 1.66 -12.71
CA PRO A 197 28.92 1.74 -14.00
C PRO A 197 30.24 2.52 -13.95
N ARG A 198 30.46 3.33 -12.90
CA ARG A 198 31.70 4.11 -12.73
C ARG A 198 32.86 3.25 -12.22
N THR A 199 32.58 2.26 -11.39
CA THR A 199 33.60 1.38 -10.80
C THR A 199 33.61 -0.01 -11.44
N GLY A 200 32.52 -0.42 -12.08
CA GLY A 200 32.32 -1.78 -12.57
C GLY A 200 32.03 -2.78 -11.45
N GLU A 201 31.88 -2.33 -10.21
CA GLU A 201 31.72 -3.19 -9.03
C GLU A 201 30.33 -3.03 -8.40
N ARG A 202 29.99 -4.00 -7.57
CA ARG A 202 28.78 -3.93 -6.75
C ARG A 202 29.06 -3.09 -5.50
N PRO A 203 28.32 -2.01 -5.24
CA PRO A 203 28.45 -1.22 -4.01
C PRO A 203 28.21 -2.06 -2.75
N TYR A 204 28.68 -1.59 -1.60
CA TYR A 204 28.38 -2.24 -0.32
C TYR A 204 26.89 -2.10 0.04
N ALA A 205 26.31 -0.92 -0.15
CA ALA A 205 24.88 -0.66 0.00
C ALA A 205 24.41 0.36 -1.06
N VAL A 206 23.12 0.44 -1.30
CA VAL A 206 22.53 1.36 -2.30
C VAL A 206 21.23 1.93 -1.76
N VAL A 207 21.11 3.26 -1.80
CA VAL A 207 19.81 3.93 -1.61
C VAL A 207 19.13 4.11 -2.97
N GLN A 208 17.92 3.61 -3.13
CA GLN A 208 17.16 3.76 -4.37
C GLN A 208 16.19 4.93 -4.28
N LEU A 209 16.19 5.75 -5.31
CA LEU A 209 15.24 6.83 -5.50
C LEU A 209 14.32 6.46 -6.66
N ARG A 210 13.02 6.51 -6.43
CA ARG A 210 11.99 6.21 -7.43
C ARG A 210 11.32 7.49 -7.87
N GLN A 211 11.11 7.64 -9.18
CA GLN A 211 10.34 8.73 -9.76
C GLN A 211 8.94 8.83 -9.10
N ASP A 212 8.55 10.05 -8.71
CA ASP A 212 7.30 10.33 -7.98
C ASP A 212 6.25 11.07 -8.84
N ASN A 213 6.65 11.63 -9.98
CA ASN A 213 5.75 12.29 -10.94
C ASN A 213 6.16 12.04 -12.40
N ALA A 214 5.26 12.23 -13.36
CA ALA A 214 5.52 11.98 -14.79
C ALA A 214 6.66 12.84 -15.35
N ALA A 215 6.81 14.06 -14.87
CA ALA A 215 7.88 14.99 -15.29
C ALA A 215 9.28 14.62 -14.78
N ALA A 216 9.42 13.58 -13.96
CA ALA A 216 10.68 13.16 -13.32
C ALA A 216 11.39 14.29 -12.54
N THR A 217 10.64 15.25 -12.01
CA THR A 217 11.16 16.36 -11.21
C THR A 217 11.24 16.03 -9.71
N LEU A 218 10.58 14.94 -9.27
CA LEU A 218 10.50 14.51 -7.88
C LEU A 218 10.86 13.03 -7.74
N TYR A 219 11.60 12.71 -6.68
CA TYR A 219 12.03 11.35 -6.38
C TYR A 219 11.75 10.96 -4.93
N ASN A 220 11.11 9.80 -4.74
CA ASN A 220 10.84 9.22 -3.44
C ASN A 220 12.01 8.32 -2.99
N MET A 221 12.45 8.45 -1.73
CA MET A 221 13.47 7.60 -1.13
C MET A 221 12.87 6.25 -0.74
N VAL A 222 13.15 5.21 -1.52
CA VAL A 222 12.51 3.89 -1.37
C VAL A 222 12.94 3.19 -0.09
N GLY A 223 11.97 2.89 0.80
CA GLY A 223 12.24 2.19 2.05
C GLY A 223 12.79 3.07 3.17
N PHE A 224 12.75 4.40 3.01
CA PHE A 224 13.27 5.37 3.96
C PHE A 224 12.18 6.04 4.81
N GLN A 225 11.14 5.30 5.14
CA GLN A 225 10.16 5.74 6.13
C GLN A 225 10.87 6.04 7.46
N THR A 226 10.51 7.13 8.12
CA THR A 226 11.22 7.57 9.32
C THR A 226 10.34 8.33 10.31
N LYS A 227 10.70 8.23 11.60
CA LYS A 227 10.16 9.06 12.69
C LYS A 227 11.19 10.06 13.23
N MET A 228 12.35 10.23 12.56
CA MET A 228 13.31 11.27 12.94
C MET A 228 12.67 12.65 12.88
N THR A 229 13.15 13.56 13.74
CA THR A 229 12.77 14.98 13.65
C THR A 229 13.22 15.58 12.30
N TYR A 230 12.54 16.62 11.83
CA TYR A 230 12.83 17.22 10.52
C TYR A 230 14.29 17.73 10.37
N PRO A 231 14.91 18.34 11.39
CA PRO A 231 16.35 18.67 11.32
C PRO A 231 17.23 17.45 11.14
N GLU A 232 16.97 16.38 11.89
CA GLU A 232 17.74 15.14 11.81
C GLU A 232 17.58 14.43 10.47
N GLN A 233 16.41 14.43 9.88
CA GLN A 233 16.22 13.90 8.53
C GLN A 233 17.11 14.61 7.51
N ARG A 234 17.17 15.96 7.56
CA ARG A 234 18.04 16.73 6.67
C ARG A 234 19.50 16.43 6.91
N ARG A 235 19.92 16.32 8.18
CA ARG A 235 21.32 16.02 8.55
C ARG A 235 21.73 14.63 8.09
N VAL A 236 20.95 13.62 8.45
CA VAL A 236 21.31 12.21 8.23
C VAL A 236 21.17 11.82 6.77
N PHE A 237 20.08 12.21 6.09
CA PHE A 237 19.88 11.82 4.70
C PHE A 237 20.83 12.55 3.72
N ARG A 238 21.36 13.69 4.09
CA ARG A 238 22.43 14.37 3.34
C ARG A 238 23.80 13.73 3.49
N MET A 239 23.97 12.72 4.34
CA MET A 239 25.19 11.88 4.38
C MET A 239 25.20 10.83 3.26
N ILE A 240 24.10 10.62 2.56
CA ILE A 240 24.01 9.67 1.46
C ILE A 240 24.69 10.27 0.23
N PRO A 241 25.68 9.55 -0.39
CA PRO A 241 26.36 10.02 -1.58
C PRO A 241 25.38 10.40 -2.70
N GLY A 242 25.55 11.59 -3.24
CA GLY A 242 24.65 12.18 -4.25
C GLY A 242 23.44 12.93 -3.68
N LEU A 243 23.25 12.93 -2.35
CA LEU A 243 22.18 13.67 -1.67
C LEU A 243 22.69 14.76 -0.71
N GLU A 244 23.96 15.14 -0.77
CA GLU A 244 24.57 16.12 0.13
C GLU A 244 23.87 17.48 0.09
N LYS A 245 23.35 17.84 -1.08
CA LYS A 245 22.60 19.08 -1.32
C LYS A 245 21.10 18.85 -1.50
N ALA A 246 20.58 17.67 -1.11
CA ALA A 246 19.20 17.31 -1.34
C ALA A 246 18.20 18.33 -0.77
N GLU A 247 17.25 18.74 -1.61
CA GLU A 247 16.11 19.57 -1.25
C GLU A 247 14.89 18.69 -1.05
N PHE A 248 14.39 18.65 0.19
CA PHE A 248 13.25 17.82 0.57
C PHE A 248 11.94 18.60 0.36
N VAL A 249 11.18 18.23 -0.66
CA VAL A 249 9.81 18.74 -0.91
C VAL A 249 8.86 18.24 0.18
N ARG A 250 9.07 17.00 0.63
CA ARG A 250 8.37 16.41 1.75
C ARG A 250 9.35 15.64 2.61
N LEU A 251 9.27 15.87 3.91
CA LEU A 251 9.99 15.07 4.90
C LEU A 251 9.13 13.87 5.33
N GLY A 252 9.81 12.87 5.87
CA GLY A 252 9.15 11.71 6.45
C GLY A 252 8.38 12.09 7.72
N SER A 253 7.34 11.35 8.02
CA SER A 253 6.52 11.55 9.22
C SER A 253 5.98 10.22 9.74
N LEU A 254 5.67 10.19 11.05
CA LEU A 254 5.06 9.04 11.70
C LEU A 254 3.56 9.32 11.88
N HIS A 255 2.73 8.40 11.45
CA HIS A 255 1.29 8.46 11.65
C HIS A 255 0.83 7.29 12.53
N ARG A 256 -0.08 7.58 13.43
CA ARG A 256 -0.80 6.57 14.21
C ARG A 256 -2.02 6.14 13.43
N ASN A 257 -2.03 4.90 13.00
CA ASN A 257 -3.11 4.32 12.23
C ASN A 257 -4.07 3.57 13.14
N THR A 258 -5.35 3.86 13.00
CA THR A 258 -6.42 3.21 13.74
C THR A 258 -6.99 2.06 12.92
N PHE A 259 -7.25 0.92 13.56
CA PHE A 259 -7.99 -0.18 12.98
C PHE A 259 -8.88 -0.87 14.03
N ILE A 260 -9.89 -1.61 13.57
CA ILE A 260 -10.82 -2.35 14.40
C ILE A 260 -10.40 -3.82 14.51
N ASN A 261 -10.87 -4.52 15.53
CA ASN A 261 -10.72 -5.98 15.63
C ASN A 261 -11.75 -6.67 14.72
N SER A 262 -11.51 -6.59 13.41
CA SER A 262 -12.42 -7.06 12.34
C SER A 262 -12.85 -8.52 12.50
N PRO A 263 -11.98 -9.48 12.91
CA PRO A 263 -12.39 -10.86 13.15
C PRO A 263 -13.58 -11.01 14.10
N ARG A 264 -13.76 -10.10 15.04
CA ARG A 264 -14.82 -10.16 16.02
C ARG A 264 -16.12 -9.47 15.60
N VAL A 265 -16.02 -8.49 14.68
CA VAL A 265 -17.14 -7.59 14.39
C VAL A 265 -17.67 -7.66 12.97
N LEU A 266 -16.85 -8.13 11.99
CA LEU A 266 -17.24 -8.17 10.58
C LEU A 266 -17.62 -9.58 10.12
N GLU A 267 -18.61 -9.62 9.22
CA GLU A 267 -18.83 -10.76 8.35
C GLU A 267 -17.85 -10.73 7.17
N PRO A 268 -17.61 -11.85 6.47
CA PRO A 268 -16.78 -11.88 5.26
C PRO A 268 -17.28 -10.95 4.14
N THR A 269 -18.53 -10.55 4.16
CA THR A 269 -19.15 -9.56 3.26
C THR A 269 -18.74 -8.12 3.58
N LEU A 270 -17.99 -7.89 4.67
CA LEU A 270 -17.59 -6.61 5.24
C LEU A 270 -18.72 -5.84 5.95
N SER A 271 -19.89 -6.43 6.12
CA SER A 271 -20.95 -5.89 6.97
C SER A 271 -20.70 -6.15 8.45
N LEU A 272 -21.18 -5.28 9.32
CA LEU A 272 -21.12 -5.51 10.77
C LEU A 272 -22.10 -6.61 11.19
N ARG A 273 -21.63 -7.59 12.00
CA ARG A 273 -22.45 -8.68 12.53
C ARG A 273 -23.70 -8.19 13.26
N ARG A 274 -23.56 -7.14 14.07
CA ARG A 274 -24.66 -6.56 14.88
C ARG A 274 -25.49 -5.53 14.13
N ARG A 275 -25.00 -5.02 12.97
CA ARG A 275 -25.67 -4.00 12.16
C ARG A 275 -25.45 -4.28 10.67
N PRO A 276 -26.18 -5.27 10.08
CA PRO A 276 -25.88 -5.79 8.73
C PRO A 276 -25.96 -4.74 7.60
N ARG A 277 -26.59 -3.59 7.83
CA ARG A 277 -26.65 -2.48 6.86
C ARG A 277 -25.49 -1.49 6.99
N THR A 278 -24.56 -1.72 7.90
CA THR A 278 -23.31 -0.92 8.05
C THR A 278 -22.13 -1.77 7.61
N PHE A 279 -21.41 -1.28 6.62
CA PHE A 279 -20.19 -1.89 6.07
C PHE A 279 -18.98 -1.09 6.51
N ILE A 280 -17.85 -1.77 6.69
CA ILE A 280 -16.56 -1.11 6.95
C ILE A 280 -15.53 -1.68 5.99
N ALA A 281 -14.70 -0.82 5.38
CA ALA A 281 -13.68 -1.22 4.43
C ALA A 281 -12.40 -0.39 4.57
N GLY A 282 -11.38 -0.76 3.81
CA GLY A 282 -10.10 -0.08 3.78
C GLY A 282 -9.23 -0.42 4.98
N GLN A 283 -8.25 0.43 5.24
CA GLN A 283 -7.24 0.18 6.27
C GLN A 283 -7.85 0.05 7.68
N LEU A 284 -9.02 0.66 7.89
CA LEU A 284 -9.75 0.58 9.15
C LEU A 284 -10.10 -0.87 9.56
N ILE A 285 -10.26 -1.78 8.61
CA ILE A 285 -10.51 -3.21 8.90
C ILE A 285 -9.24 -4.04 9.11
N GLY A 286 -8.07 -3.42 9.15
CA GLY A 286 -6.80 -4.13 9.33
C GLY A 286 -6.24 -4.74 8.05
N VAL A 287 -6.60 -4.23 6.87
CA VAL A 287 -5.84 -4.47 5.64
C VAL A 287 -4.78 -3.39 5.49
N GLU A 288 -3.59 -3.78 5.04
CA GLU A 288 -2.46 -2.86 4.88
C GLU A 288 -2.10 -2.70 3.40
N GLY A 289 -2.16 -1.45 2.93
CA GLY A 289 -1.83 -1.04 1.58
C GLY A 289 -2.99 -0.41 0.83
N TYR A 290 -2.66 0.49 -0.12
CA TYR A 290 -3.67 1.22 -0.91
C TYR A 290 -4.49 0.29 -1.81
N VAL A 291 -3.84 -0.73 -2.39
CA VAL A 291 -4.50 -1.72 -3.27
C VAL A 291 -5.48 -2.57 -2.48
N GLU A 292 -5.04 -3.07 -1.32
CA GLU A 292 -5.84 -3.86 -0.39
C GLU A 292 -7.05 -3.07 0.12
N SER A 293 -6.82 -1.80 0.48
CA SER A 293 -7.89 -0.89 0.93
C SER A 293 -8.92 -0.65 -0.17
N ALA A 294 -8.45 -0.36 -1.39
CA ALA A 294 -9.34 -0.15 -2.53
C ALA A 294 -10.11 -1.43 -2.92
N ALA A 295 -9.46 -2.60 -2.84
CA ALA A 295 -10.11 -3.88 -3.13
C ALA A 295 -11.25 -4.19 -2.15
N THR A 296 -11.03 -3.95 -0.85
CA THR A 296 -12.10 -4.14 0.15
C THR A 296 -13.22 -3.11 0.00
N GLY A 297 -12.90 -1.86 -0.37
CA GLY A 297 -13.90 -0.84 -0.71
C GLY A 297 -14.74 -1.22 -1.93
N LEU A 298 -14.10 -1.75 -2.98
CA LEU A 298 -14.78 -2.24 -4.17
C LEU A 298 -15.77 -3.36 -3.84
N LEU A 299 -15.36 -4.36 -3.04
CA LEU A 299 -16.26 -5.44 -2.62
C LEU A 299 -17.40 -4.94 -1.74
N ALA A 300 -17.13 -4.04 -0.80
CA ALA A 300 -18.17 -3.46 0.05
C ALA A 300 -19.21 -2.70 -0.79
N GLY A 301 -18.76 -1.89 -1.75
CA GLY A 301 -19.64 -1.21 -2.70
C GLY A 301 -20.47 -2.17 -3.55
N LEU A 302 -19.84 -3.24 -4.06
CA LEU A 302 -20.55 -4.30 -4.79
C LEU A 302 -21.62 -4.96 -3.93
N ASN A 303 -21.32 -5.31 -2.69
CA ASN A 303 -22.28 -5.94 -1.78
C ASN A 303 -23.42 -4.98 -1.38
N ILE A 304 -23.14 -3.70 -1.24
CA ILE A 304 -24.17 -2.67 -1.02
C ILE A 304 -25.09 -2.57 -2.23
N ALA A 305 -24.56 -2.54 -3.45
CA ALA A 305 -25.36 -2.49 -4.67
C ALA A 305 -26.27 -3.72 -4.80
N ARG A 306 -25.75 -4.92 -4.52
CA ARG A 306 -26.53 -6.16 -4.50
C ARG A 306 -27.64 -6.13 -3.44
N MET A 307 -27.32 -5.65 -2.23
CA MET A 307 -28.31 -5.50 -1.16
C MET A 307 -29.45 -4.55 -1.56
N LEU A 308 -29.14 -3.45 -2.25
CA LEU A 308 -30.15 -2.53 -2.79
C LEU A 308 -31.01 -3.16 -3.88
N ALA A 309 -30.42 -4.05 -4.69
CA ALA A 309 -31.15 -4.84 -5.69
C ALA A 309 -31.92 -6.02 -5.11
N GLY A 310 -31.91 -6.22 -3.79
CA GLY A 310 -32.55 -7.37 -3.13
C GLY A 310 -31.81 -8.69 -3.35
N GLU A 311 -30.56 -8.65 -3.79
CA GLU A 311 -29.71 -9.81 -4.01
C GLU A 311 -28.82 -10.11 -2.80
N PRO A 312 -28.44 -11.38 -2.57
CA PRO A 312 -27.55 -11.74 -1.48
C PRO A 312 -26.15 -11.16 -1.70
N CYS A 313 -25.51 -10.71 -0.62
CA CYS A 313 -24.10 -10.34 -0.63
C CYS A 313 -23.21 -11.53 -1.01
N VAL A 314 -22.09 -11.25 -1.62
CA VAL A 314 -21.16 -12.26 -2.15
C VAL A 314 -19.75 -12.09 -1.54
N VAL A 315 -19.01 -13.20 -1.48
CA VAL A 315 -17.63 -13.23 -0.99
C VAL A 315 -16.78 -13.96 -2.04
N PRO A 316 -15.65 -13.38 -2.49
CA PRO A 316 -14.76 -14.06 -3.42
C PRO A 316 -14.18 -15.36 -2.81
N PRO A 317 -13.87 -16.37 -3.64
CA PRO A 317 -13.27 -17.61 -3.14
C PRO A 317 -11.96 -17.36 -2.38
N PRO A 318 -11.67 -18.10 -1.31
CA PRO A 318 -10.42 -17.94 -0.54
C PRO A 318 -9.15 -18.31 -1.34
N THR A 319 -9.32 -18.84 -2.53
CA THR A 319 -8.26 -19.11 -3.51
C THR A 319 -7.85 -17.88 -4.31
N THR A 320 -8.63 -16.81 -4.27
CA THR A 320 -8.29 -15.48 -4.85
C THR A 320 -7.49 -14.63 -3.85
N ALA A 321 -6.79 -13.59 -4.32
CA ALA A 321 -6.05 -12.71 -3.44
C ALA A 321 -6.98 -11.91 -2.52
N LEU A 322 -8.09 -11.39 -3.05
CA LEU A 322 -9.09 -10.69 -2.25
C LEU A 322 -9.76 -11.64 -1.25
N GLY A 323 -10.21 -12.82 -1.70
CA GLY A 323 -10.86 -13.80 -0.82
C GLY A 323 -9.96 -14.33 0.29
N ALA A 324 -8.67 -14.58 0.00
CA ALA A 324 -7.68 -14.98 1.00
C ALA A 324 -7.44 -13.89 2.05
N LEU A 325 -7.37 -12.63 1.62
CA LEU A 325 -7.23 -11.47 2.53
C LEU A 325 -8.47 -11.32 3.42
N LEU A 326 -9.67 -11.45 2.86
CA LEU A 326 -10.94 -11.41 3.61
C LEU A 326 -11.02 -12.55 4.64
N ALA A 327 -10.67 -13.78 4.22
CA ALA A 327 -10.62 -14.92 5.13
C ALA A 327 -9.68 -14.67 6.31
N TYR A 328 -8.59 -13.90 6.11
CA TYR A 328 -7.70 -13.50 7.20
C TYR A 328 -8.32 -12.45 8.12
N VAL A 329 -8.86 -11.35 7.58
CA VAL A 329 -9.33 -10.22 8.40
C VAL A 329 -10.68 -10.46 9.06
N THR A 330 -11.40 -11.51 8.67
CA THR A 330 -12.72 -11.85 9.25
C THR A 330 -12.75 -13.20 9.98
N ASP A 331 -11.61 -13.90 10.15
CA ASP A 331 -11.55 -15.19 10.84
C ASP A 331 -11.73 -15.01 12.37
N PRO A 332 -12.87 -15.40 12.94
CA PRO A 332 -13.17 -15.19 14.36
C PRO A 332 -12.27 -16.00 15.31
N ARG A 333 -11.52 -16.99 14.81
CA ARG A 333 -10.57 -17.79 15.58
C ARG A 333 -9.27 -17.05 15.88
N ARG A 334 -9.00 -15.91 15.20
CA ARG A 334 -7.80 -15.12 15.45
C ARG A 334 -7.86 -14.42 16.80
N LYS A 335 -6.90 -14.77 17.67
CA LYS A 335 -6.75 -14.13 18.99
C LYS A 335 -5.90 -12.86 18.90
N ASP A 336 -4.80 -12.92 18.17
CA ASP A 336 -3.82 -11.82 18.00
C ASP A 336 -3.94 -11.28 16.57
N PHE A 337 -4.92 -10.39 16.37
CA PHE A 337 -5.17 -9.78 15.07
C PHE A 337 -4.20 -8.64 14.81
N GLN A 338 -3.50 -8.71 13.69
CA GLN A 338 -2.58 -7.69 13.19
C GLN A 338 -2.96 -7.32 11.76
N PRO A 339 -2.71 -6.08 11.33
CA PRO A 339 -2.89 -5.69 9.94
C PRO A 339 -2.15 -6.62 8.97
N MET A 340 -2.73 -6.83 7.78
CA MET A 340 -2.21 -7.78 6.81
C MET A 340 -2.32 -7.21 5.39
N ASN A 341 -1.29 -7.47 4.58
CA ASN A 341 -1.33 -7.23 3.14
C ASN A 341 -1.58 -8.52 2.36
N ALA A 342 -1.94 -8.37 1.08
CA ALA A 342 -2.06 -9.50 0.18
C ALA A 342 -0.70 -10.20 0.01
N ASN A 343 -0.64 -11.49 0.34
CA ASN A 343 0.53 -12.34 0.17
C ASN A 343 0.12 -13.78 -0.08
N TYR A 344 0.96 -14.53 -0.80
CA TYR A 344 0.66 -15.93 -1.15
C TYR A 344 0.64 -16.89 0.04
N GLY A 345 1.12 -16.48 1.21
CA GLY A 345 1.03 -17.25 2.45
C GLY A 345 -0.38 -17.38 3.01
N LEU A 346 -1.30 -16.50 2.58
CA LEU A 346 -2.72 -16.55 2.98
C LEU A 346 -3.55 -17.55 2.16
N PHE A 347 -3.04 -17.99 1.01
CA PHE A 347 -3.80 -18.83 0.09
C PHE A 347 -3.89 -20.27 0.58
N PRO A 348 -5.02 -20.94 0.34
CA PRO A 348 -5.10 -22.38 0.53
C PRO A 348 -4.00 -23.10 -0.28
N PRO A 349 -3.36 -24.15 0.27
CA PRO A 349 -2.27 -24.84 -0.39
C PRO A 349 -2.71 -25.43 -1.73
N LEU A 350 -1.73 -25.56 -2.66
CA LEU A 350 -1.90 -26.35 -3.86
C LEU A 350 -1.62 -27.84 -3.53
N PRO A 351 -2.30 -28.77 -4.21
CA PRO A 351 -1.85 -30.15 -4.22
C PRO A 351 -0.51 -30.24 -4.97
N GLY A 352 0.50 -30.83 -4.32
CA GLY A 352 1.83 -31.00 -4.92
C GLY A 352 2.96 -30.42 -4.06
N ARG A 353 4.20 -30.53 -4.59
CA ARG A 353 5.44 -30.13 -3.88
C ARG A 353 6.18 -28.95 -4.52
N GLU A 354 5.53 -28.22 -5.41
CA GLU A 354 6.15 -27.08 -6.11
C GLU A 354 6.61 -26.01 -5.14
N ARG A 355 7.70 -25.33 -5.51
CA ARG A 355 8.31 -24.26 -4.71
C ARG A 355 8.63 -23.05 -5.58
N GLY A 356 8.91 -21.95 -4.93
CA GLY A 356 9.42 -20.74 -5.58
C GLY A 356 8.44 -20.13 -6.59
N ARG A 357 8.94 -19.81 -7.78
CA ARG A 357 8.20 -19.09 -8.83
C ARG A 357 7.06 -19.93 -9.41
N GLU A 358 7.31 -21.19 -9.73
CA GLU A 358 6.30 -22.09 -10.29
C GLU A 358 5.06 -22.23 -9.40
N LYS A 359 5.27 -22.39 -8.08
CA LYS A 359 4.16 -22.40 -7.11
C LYS A 359 3.34 -21.12 -7.18
N ARG A 360 3.98 -19.95 -7.26
CA ARG A 360 3.27 -18.65 -7.33
C ARG A 360 2.48 -18.51 -8.63
N GLU A 361 3.05 -18.89 -9.76
CA GLU A 361 2.37 -18.88 -11.06
C GLU A 361 1.12 -19.78 -11.06
N ARG A 362 1.21 -20.97 -10.45
CA ARG A 362 0.05 -21.87 -10.30
C ARG A 362 -1.02 -21.31 -9.37
N LEU A 363 -0.63 -20.68 -8.26
CA LEU A 363 -1.57 -20.01 -7.36
C LEU A 363 -2.29 -18.87 -8.08
N ALA A 364 -1.56 -18.04 -8.83
CA ALA A 364 -2.16 -16.94 -9.59
C ALA A 364 -3.14 -17.46 -10.68
N ARG A 365 -2.76 -18.50 -11.41
CA ARG A 365 -3.64 -19.09 -12.44
C ARG A 365 -4.93 -19.65 -11.83
N ARG A 366 -4.81 -20.39 -10.72
CA ARG A 366 -5.97 -20.88 -9.97
C ARG A 366 -6.87 -19.74 -9.52
N ALA A 367 -6.27 -18.70 -8.93
CA ALA A 367 -7.02 -17.56 -8.40
C ALA A 367 -7.82 -16.84 -9.48
N LEU A 368 -7.23 -16.59 -10.64
CA LEU A 368 -7.90 -15.91 -11.75
C LEU A 368 -9.02 -16.79 -12.37
N HIS A 369 -8.80 -18.08 -12.46
CA HIS A 369 -9.82 -19.03 -12.90
C HIS A 369 -11.02 -19.05 -11.93
N ASP A 370 -10.75 -19.22 -10.64
CA ASP A 370 -11.78 -19.28 -9.60
C ASP A 370 -12.54 -17.95 -9.47
N LEU A 371 -11.85 -16.81 -9.72
CA LEU A 371 -12.50 -15.50 -9.79
C LEU A 371 -13.46 -15.41 -10.96
N ASP A 372 -13.07 -15.84 -12.15
CA ASP A 372 -13.91 -15.80 -13.35
C ASP A 372 -15.16 -16.67 -13.18
N GLU A 373 -15.01 -17.87 -12.62
CA GLU A 373 -16.14 -18.74 -12.30
C GLU A 373 -17.07 -18.11 -11.25
N TRP A 374 -16.49 -17.47 -10.22
CA TRP A 374 -17.27 -16.79 -9.19
C TRP A 374 -18.04 -15.60 -9.77
N MET A 375 -17.39 -14.78 -10.62
CA MET A 375 -18.05 -13.66 -11.31
C MET A 375 -19.20 -14.14 -12.19
N ALA A 376 -18.99 -15.18 -12.98
CA ALA A 376 -20.04 -15.76 -13.84
C ALA A 376 -21.23 -16.28 -13.02
N ARG A 377 -20.95 -17.02 -11.94
CA ARG A 377 -21.99 -17.58 -11.03
C ARG A 377 -22.86 -16.50 -10.40
N HIS A 378 -22.27 -15.37 -10.06
CA HIS A 378 -22.96 -14.25 -9.41
C HIS A 378 -23.40 -13.16 -10.39
N ARG A 379 -23.26 -13.40 -11.70
CA ARG A 379 -23.64 -12.46 -12.77
C ARG A 379 -22.97 -11.09 -12.62
N LEU A 380 -21.73 -11.07 -12.17
CA LEU A 380 -20.93 -9.88 -12.10
C LEU A 380 -20.38 -9.62 -13.51
N ALA A 381 -20.76 -8.50 -14.12
CA ALA A 381 -20.27 -8.16 -15.44
C ALA A 381 -18.75 -7.96 -15.38
N PRO A 382 -17.98 -8.53 -16.33
CA PRO A 382 -16.57 -8.16 -16.47
C PRO A 382 -16.48 -6.67 -16.80
N ALA A 383 -15.39 -6.03 -16.38
CA ALA A 383 -15.12 -4.64 -16.76
C ALA A 383 -15.13 -4.54 -18.29
N THR A 384 -16.11 -3.85 -18.84
CA THR A 384 -16.10 -3.51 -20.26
C THR A 384 -15.37 -2.19 -20.43
N ASP A 385 -14.56 -2.03 -21.49
CA ASP A 385 -13.87 -0.76 -21.83
C ASP A 385 -14.83 0.42 -22.05
N THR A 386 -16.13 0.16 -22.02
CA THR A 386 -17.22 1.11 -22.29
C THR A 386 -17.95 1.60 -21.04
N SER A 387 -17.44 1.37 -19.82
CA SER A 387 -18.00 2.03 -18.62
C SER A 387 -17.90 3.55 -18.79
N PRO A 388 -18.98 4.33 -18.57
CA PRO A 388 -18.94 5.80 -18.72
C PRO A 388 -17.83 6.46 -17.86
N ILE A 389 -17.43 5.81 -16.79
CA ILE A 389 -16.31 6.22 -15.93
C ILE A 389 -14.94 6.04 -16.64
N VAL A 390 -14.84 5.16 -17.67
CA VAL A 390 -13.63 4.90 -18.44
C VAL A 390 -13.59 5.76 -19.71
N ALA A 391 -14.75 6.10 -20.29
CA ALA A 391 -14.87 6.80 -21.58
C ALA A 391 -14.52 8.30 -21.53
N VAL A 392 -14.53 8.93 -20.36
CA VAL A 392 -14.31 10.39 -20.21
C VAL A 392 -12.83 10.83 -20.33
N ALA A 393 -11.89 9.92 -20.55
CA ALA A 393 -10.46 10.24 -20.61
C ALA A 393 -9.84 10.26 -22.02
N SER A 394 -10.66 10.30 -23.09
CA SER A 394 -10.19 10.22 -24.49
C SER A 394 -10.31 11.53 -25.27
N ASN A 395 -10.34 12.69 -24.61
CA ASN A 395 -10.25 14.00 -25.29
C ASN A 395 -9.15 14.86 -24.68
#